data_8d8816defe01a44d6ab740be06acdf8f
#
_entry.id   8d8816defe01a44d6ab740be06acdf8f
#
_cell.length_a   1.000
_cell.length_b   1.000
_cell.length_c   1.000
_cell.angle_alpha   90.00
_cell.angle_beta   90.00
_cell.angle_gamma   90.00
#
_symmetry.space_group_name_H-M   'P 1'
#
loop_
_entity.id
_entity.type
_entity.pdbx_description
1 polymer ?
#
loop_
_entity_poly.entity_id
_entity_poly.type
_entity_poly.pdbx_seq_one_letter_code
_entity_poly.pdbx_strand_id
1 'polypeptide(L)'
;MNAPIFLDAVSKCYRIYRQPQDRFKQAFFDRWRRVLGAAPGAAGYYREHWALRDVGFEVGAGEAVGILGRNGAGKSTLLQVIAGTLQPTSGTVSTEGRITALLELGSGFNPEFTGRENVFLNAAVLGLTREQTLERYDEIAAFADIGDFIDQPVKTYSSGMVMRLAFAVQTAVQPSVLIVDEALAVGDMYFQVKCMARLKRLLDDGVSLLFVSHSIDTVRQLCSRAVLLDAGRMVESGVASLVADVYQREMMLDRTAAAKAAPHAEQLPAAVPAEPVAKEADPVLVTPAPTAEPPAAAEGDAPDFGNEAFRARAALNRVQNGMAEFMNVQMLRKGRLCQDFDYDDEVTIRMVVACAERLANLNVSLTIKTVQGTSLAYSDTRLVGEIGRIYEAAARYEVEWTLRLPLMHGRYVLGCGMAFPPDERHLDWRFVDMVPGAYEFRMAPRAEGMVGGLVTIPAAFSAKWAGSER
;
A
#
# COMPACT_ATOMS: atom_id res chain seq x y z
N MET A 1 -17.50 28.27 2.29
CA MET A 1 -16.14 28.26 1.68
C MET A 1 -16.21 27.23 0.59
N ASN A 2 -15.87 27.59 -0.65
CA ASN A 2 -15.90 26.63 -1.76
C ASN A 2 -14.72 25.68 -1.59
N ALA A 3 -14.93 24.40 -1.87
CA ALA A 3 -13.85 23.40 -1.85
C ALA A 3 -12.87 23.68 -3.01
N PRO A 4 -11.53 23.67 -2.79
CA PRO A 4 -10.54 23.87 -3.85
C PRO A 4 -10.67 22.92 -5.03
N ILE A 5 -11.23 21.71 -4.82
CA ILE A 5 -11.62 20.78 -5.88
C ILE A 5 -13.03 20.28 -5.58
N PHE A 6 -13.91 20.38 -6.57
CA PHE A 6 -15.27 19.85 -6.48
C PHE A 6 -15.62 19.12 -7.79
N LEU A 7 -16.06 17.88 -7.67
CA LEU A 7 -16.53 17.04 -8.78
C LEU A 7 -17.97 16.64 -8.53
N ASP A 8 -18.80 16.79 -9.55
CA ASP A 8 -20.20 16.36 -9.53
C ASP A 8 -20.53 15.50 -10.75
N ALA A 9 -20.82 14.21 -10.50
CA ALA A 9 -21.24 13.20 -11.48
C ALA A 9 -20.34 13.13 -12.73
N VAL A 10 -19.03 13.25 -12.53
CA VAL A 10 -18.03 13.29 -13.62
C VAL A 10 -17.94 11.95 -14.31
N SER A 11 -18.15 11.96 -15.63
CA SER A 11 -17.98 10.77 -16.46
C SER A 11 -17.11 11.07 -17.68
N LYS A 12 -16.29 10.09 -18.08
CA LYS A 12 -15.45 10.16 -19.27
C LYS A 12 -15.55 8.90 -20.11
N CYS A 13 -16.00 9.06 -21.34
CA CYS A 13 -16.10 8.01 -22.33
C CYS A 13 -15.14 8.24 -23.49
N TYR A 14 -14.38 7.23 -23.85
CA TYR A 14 -13.56 7.18 -25.06
C TYR A 14 -14.24 6.36 -26.13
N ARG A 15 -14.28 6.88 -27.37
CA ARG A 15 -14.78 6.16 -28.53
C ARG A 15 -13.62 5.52 -29.28
N ILE A 16 -13.54 4.19 -29.19
CA ILE A 16 -12.49 3.40 -29.82
C ILE A 16 -12.99 2.89 -31.17
N TYR A 17 -12.42 3.39 -32.25
CA TYR A 17 -12.72 2.96 -33.59
C TYR A 17 -11.85 1.77 -34.00
N ARG A 18 -12.41 0.79 -34.71
CA ARG A 18 -11.66 -0.39 -35.20
C ARG A 18 -10.64 -0.01 -36.27
N GLN A 19 -11.01 0.94 -37.15
CA GLN A 19 -10.16 1.47 -38.23
C GLN A 19 -10.23 2.99 -38.25
N PRO A 20 -9.15 3.71 -38.64
CA PRO A 20 -9.18 5.17 -38.75
C PRO A 20 -10.30 5.71 -39.65
N GLN A 21 -10.64 4.96 -40.70
CA GLN A 21 -11.72 5.31 -41.66
C GLN A 21 -13.11 5.27 -41.01
N ASP A 22 -13.32 4.50 -39.97
CA ASP A 22 -14.61 4.37 -39.30
C ASP A 22 -15.02 5.67 -38.61
N ARG A 23 -14.04 6.51 -38.25
CA ARG A 23 -14.30 7.85 -37.74
C ARG A 23 -15.02 8.76 -38.71
N PHE A 24 -14.61 8.70 -40.00
CA PHE A 24 -15.28 9.45 -41.06
C PHE A 24 -16.66 8.87 -41.38
N LYS A 25 -16.78 7.54 -41.44
CA LYS A 25 -18.06 6.87 -41.67
C LYS A 25 -19.06 7.24 -40.57
N GLN A 26 -18.64 7.26 -39.31
CA GLN A 26 -19.48 7.65 -38.19
C GLN A 26 -19.94 9.11 -38.30
N ALA A 27 -19.04 10.03 -38.62
CA ALA A 27 -19.38 11.45 -38.76
C ALA A 27 -20.42 11.68 -39.88
N PHE A 28 -20.30 10.93 -40.99
CA PHE A 28 -21.27 11.01 -42.08
C PHE A 28 -22.61 10.37 -41.70
N PHE A 29 -22.57 9.25 -41.01
CA PHE A 29 -23.75 8.54 -40.55
C PHE A 29 -24.54 9.36 -39.51
N ASP A 30 -23.85 10.01 -38.55
CA ASP A 30 -24.47 10.88 -37.52
C ASP A 30 -25.10 12.14 -38.17
N ARG A 31 -24.49 12.68 -39.24
CA ARG A 31 -25.03 13.82 -39.98
C ARG A 31 -26.30 13.43 -40.72
N TRP A 32 -26.32 12.27 -41.37
CA TRP A 32 -27.48 11.74 -42.11
C TRP A 32 -28.66 11.45 -41.19
N ARG A 33 -28.38 10.83 -40.03
CA ARG A 33 -29.44 10.55 -39.02
C ARG A 33 -30.08 11.80 -38.45
N ARG A 34 -29.30 12.84 -38.20
CA ARG A 34 -29.84 14.14 -37.76
C ARG A 34 -30.79 14.74 -38.80
N VAL A 35 -30.48 14.62 -40.04
CA VAL A 35 -31.35 15.10 -41.15
C VAL A 35 -32.64 14.28 -41.24
N LEU A 36 -32.61 13.00 -40.92
CA LEU A 36 -33.76 12.08 -40.98
C LEU A 36 -34.57 12.05 -39.66
N GLY A 37 -34.23 12.86 -38.65
CA GLY A 37 -34.96 12.91 -37.37
C GLY A 37 -34.88 11.63 -36.55
N ALA A 38 -33.95 10.72 -36.82
CA ALA A 38 -33.81 9.46 -36.13
C ALA A 38 -33.06 9.66 -34.79
N ALA A 39 -33.59 9.07 -33.72
CA ALA A 39 -32.96 9.10 -32.39
C ALA A 39 -31.50 8.57 -32.43
N PRO A 40 -30.60 9.05 -31.57
CA PRO A 40 -29.24 8.51 -31.47
C PRO A 40 -29.32 7.03 -31.14
N GLY A 41 -29.00 6.17 -32.08
CA GLY A 41 -29.17 4.73 -31.96
C GLY A 41 -27.85 3.96 -31.91
N ALA A 42 -27.88 2.81 -31.31
CA ALA A 42 -26.79 1.97 -30.80
C ALA A 42 -25.86 1.30 -31.83
N ALA A 43 -25.93 1.59 -33.12
CA ALA A 43 -25.06 1.00 -34.11
C ALA A 43 -23.98 2.00 -34.57
N GLY A 44 -22.95 2.18 -33.75
CA GLY A 44 -21.80 2.99 -34.09
C GLY A 44 -20.63 2.14 -34.60
N TYR A 45 -19.80 2.74 -35.47
CA TYR A 45 -18.53 2.16 -35.90
C TYR A 45 -17.45 2.21 -34.82
N TYR A 46 -17.82 2.44 -33.55
CA TYR A 46 -16.94 2.54 -32.40
C TYR A 46 -17.45 1.72 -31.21
N ARG A 47 -16.52 1.33 -30.35
CA ARG A 47 -16.81 0.78 -29.03
C ARG A 47 -16.63 1.89 -27.99
N GLU A 48 -17.59 2.04 -27.09
CA GLU A 48 -17.44 2.94 -25.93
C GLU A 48 -16.61 2.27 -24.86
N HIS A 49 -15.62 3.00 -24.38
CA HIS A 49 -14.84 2.66 -23.20
C HIS A 49 -15.00 3.79 -22.18
N TRP A 50 -15.70 3.47 -21.12
CA TRP A 50 -15.95 4.41 -20.04
C TRP A 50 -14.80 4.34 -19.03
N ALA A 51 -13.92 5.33 -19.05
CA ALA A 51 -12.81 5.44 -18.13
C ALA A 51 -13.23 6.00 -16.78
N LEU A 52 -14.30 6.83 -16.74
CA LEU A 52 -14.95 7.33 -15.52
C LEU A 52 -16.45 7.27 -15.69
N ARG A 53 -17.18 6.96 -14.61
CA ARG A 53 -18.64 6.92 -14.57
C ARG A 53 -19.14 7.46 -13.25
N ASP A 54 -19.80 8.61 -13.31
CA ASP A 54 -20.53 9.19 -12.19
C ASP A 54 -19.66 9.36 -10.92
N VAL A 55 -18.45 9.91 -11.09
CA VAL A 55 -17.51 10.16 -10.02
C VAL A 55 -17.77 11.54 -9.43
N GLY A 56 -18.01 11.60 -8.10
CA GLY A 56 -18.25 12.85 -7.39
C GLY A 56 -17.61 12.84 -6.01
N PHE A 57 -16.78 13.81 -5.71
CA PHE A 57 -16.21 14.10 -4.40
C PHE A 57 -15.66 15.52 -4.35
N GLU A 58 -15.28 15.95 -3.16
CA GLU A 58 -14.65 17.26 -2.94
C GLU A 58 -13.34 17.10 -2.16
N VAL A 59 -12.45 18.08 -2.31
CA VAL A 59 -11.24 18.23 -1.49
C VAL A 59 -11.30 19.58 -0.82
N GLY A 60 -11.23 19.59 0.50
CA GLY A 60 -11.24 20.79 1.32
C GLY A 60 -9.90 21.54 1.27
N ALA A 61 -9.90 22.81 1.71
CA ALA A 61 -8.69 23.61 1.83
C ALA A 61 -7.74 23.00 2.87
N GLY A 62 -6.46 22.80 2.48
CA GLY A 62 -5.46 22.15 3.34
C GLY A 62 -5.73 20.67 3.60
N GLU A 63 -6.64 20.04 2.86
CA GLU A 63 -6.95 18.62 2.98
C GLU A 63 -6.07 17.78 2.05
N ALA A 64 -5.58 16.63 2.55
CA ALA A 64 -4.95 15.60 1.74
C ALA A 64 -5.91 14.45 1.47
N VAL A 65 -6.24 14.23 0.20
CA VAL A 65 -7.10 13.13 -0.24
C VAL A 65 -6.32 12.16 -1.11
N GLY A 66 -6.31 10.88 -0.71
CA GLY A 66 -5.69 9.79 -1.44
C GLY A 66 -6.64 9.20 -2.49
N ILE A 67 -6.13 8.87 -3.69
CA ILE A 67 -6.87 8.09 -4.69
C ILE A 67 -6.23 6.72 -4.80
N LEU A 68 -6.97 5.70 -4.41
CA LEU A 68 -6.61 4.29 -4.51
C LEU A 68 -7.36 3.63 -5.67
N GLY A 69 -6.83 2.55 -6.18
CA GLY A 69 -7.46 1.75 -7.23
C GLY A 69 -6.44 1.04 -8.10
N ARG A 70 -6.87 -0.01 -8.76
CA ARG A 70 -6.03 -0.85 -9.63
C ARG A 70 -5.57 -0.12 -10.91
N ASN A 71 -4.61 -0.74 -11.62
CA ASN A 71 -4.27 -0.27 -12.96
C ASN A 71 -5.50 -0.36 -13.88
N GLY A 72 -5.78 0.73 -14.60
CA GLY A 72 -7.00 0.82 -15.41
C GLY A 72 -8.27 1.25 -14.66
N ALA A 73 -8.23 1.50 -13.35
CA ALA A 73 -9.39 1.98 -12.59
C ALA A 73 -9.86 3.40 -12.97
N GLY A 74 -9.08 4.14 -13.77
CA GLY A 74 -9.45 5.50 -14.20
C GLY A 74 -8.68 6.62 -13.50
N LYS A 75 -7.74 6.32 -12.60
CA LYS A 75 -7.00 7.31 -11.79
C LYS A 75 -6.35 8.42 -12.63
N SER A 76 -5.52 8.06 -13.63
CA SER A 76 -4.84 9.04 -14.49
C SER A 76 -5.84 9.87 -15.32
N THR A 77 -6.93 9.27 -15.78
CA THR A 77 -8.01 10.01 -16.45
C THR A 77 -8.68 11.01 -15.53
N LEU A 78 -8.92 10.63 -14.28
CA LEU A 78 -9.49 11.52 -13.26
C LEU A 78 -8.56 12.70 -12.97
N LEU A 79 -7.25 12.44 -12.79
CA LEU A 79 -6.26 13.50 -12.57
C LEU A 79 -6.18 14.49 -13.75
N GLN A 80 -6.21 13.99 -14.99
CA GLN A 80 -6.22 14.84 -16.19
C GLN A 80 -7.48 15.70 -16.28
N VAL A 81 -8.63 15.17 -15.85
CA VAL A 81 -9.88 15.93 -15.81
C VAL A 81 -9.81 17.01 -14.74
N ILE A 82 -9.29 16.73 -13.55
CA ILE A 82 -9.12 17.71 -12.46
C ILE A 82 -8.08 18.78 -12.84
N ALA A 83 -6.97 18.37 -13.46
CA ALA A 83 -5.93 19.30 -13.96
C ALA A 83 -6.39 20.15 -15.16
N GLY A 84 -7.60 19.92 -15.69
CA GLY A 84 -8.16 20.67 -16.83
C GLY A 84 -7.54 20.32 -18.19
N THR A 85 -6.64 19.34 -18.27
CA THR A 85 -6.02 18.90 -19.53
C THR A 85 -6.93 17.99 -20.35
N LEU A 86 -7.98 17.43 -19.72
CA LEU A 86 -8.97 16.58 -20.35
C LEU A 86 -10.40 17.01 -19.97
N GLN A 87 -11.23 17.28 -20.96
CA GLN A 87 -12.65 17.60 -20.71
C GLN A 87 -13.46 16.35 -20.36
N PRO A 88 -14.36 16.39 -19.34
CA PRO A 88 -15.28 15.30 -19.08
C PRO A 88 -16.29 15.13 -20.20
N THR A 89 -16.91 13.97 -20.31
CA THR A 89 -18.01 13.70 -21.26
C THR A 89 -19.33 14.22 -20.70
N SER A 90 -19.53 14.11 -19.39
CA SER A 90 -20.64 14.66 -18.63
C SER A 90 -20.22 14.91 -17.18
N GLY A 91 -21.05 15.66 -16.45
CA GLY A 91 -20.75 16.14 -15.10
C GLY A 91 -19.95 17.43 -15.09
N THR A 92 -19.66 17.95 -13.90
CA THR A 92 -18.95 19.23 -13.72
C THR A 92 -17.73 19.05 -12.81
N VAL A 93 -16.67 19.79 -13.14
CA VAL A 93 -15.47 19.91 -12.31
C VAL A 93 -15.23 21.38 -12.07
N SER A 94 -15.12 21.75 -10.81
CA SER A 94 -14.71 23.09 -10.39
C SER A 94 -13.44 23.01 -9.59
N THR A 95 -12.48 23.88 -9.92
CA THR A 95 -11.21 23.98 -9.21
C THR A 95 -10.91 25.45 -8.92
N GLU A 96 -10.49 25.75 -7.70
CA GLU A 96 -10.16 27.10 -7.27
C GLU A 96 -8.66 27.28 -7.01
N GLY A 97 -8.11 28.40 -7.52
CA GLY A 97 -6.71 28.73 -7.34
C GLY A 97 -5.76 28.06 -8.35
N ARG A 98 -4.47 28.08 -8.02
CA ARG A 98 -3.41 27.52 -8.88
C ARG A 98 -3.27 26.03 -8.62
N ILE A 99 -3.41 25.22 -9.68
CA ILE A 99 -3.15 23.78 -9.64
C ILE A 99 -1.75 23.52 -10.17
N THR A 100 -0.97 22.75 -9.43
CA THR A 100 0.29 22.16 -9.90
C THR A 100 0.14 20.63 -9.90
N ALA A 101 0.45 20.01 -11.03
CA ALA A 101 0.33 18.56 -11.17
C ALA A 101 1.71 17.93 -11.44
N LEU A 102 2.13 17.04 -10.54
CA LEU A 102 3.37 16.26 -10.66
C LEU A 102 3.14 14.98 -11.51
N LEU A 103 2.37 15.09 -12.60
CA LEU A 103 1.99 13.94 -13.44
C LEU A 103 3.10 13.48 -14.37
N GLU A 104 3.91 14.43 -14.83
CA GLU A 104 5.00 14.20 -15.79
C GLU A 104 6.23 15.03 -15.39
N LEU A 105 6.90 14.62 -14.31
CA LEU A 105 8.07 15.31 -13.80
C LEU A 105 9.17 15.39 -14.87
N GLY A 106 9.60 16.61 -15.21
CA GLY A 106 10.69 16.87 -16.17
C GLY A 106 10.27 16.87 -17.65
N SER A 107 9.02 16.60 -18.01
CA SER A 107 8.56 16.65 -19.40
C SER A 107 8.67 18.04 -20.04
N GLY A 108 8.64 19.10 -19.23
CA GLY A 108 8.80 20.49 -19.68
C GLY A 108 10.25 20.96 -19.76
N PHE A 109 11.25 20.12 -19.50
CA PHE A 109 12.65 20.52 -19.56
C PHE A 109 13.18 20.50 -20.98
N ASN A 110 13.94 21.55 -21.36
CA ASN A 110 14.69 21.55 -22.59
C ASN A 110 16.05 20.87 -22.37
N PRO A 111 16.34 19.75 -23.06
CA PRO A 111 17.58 19.00 -22.87
C PRO A 111 18.86 19.80 -23.17
N GLU A 112 18.78 20.80 -24.08
CA GLU A 112 19.91 21.61 -24.49
C GLU A 112 20.23 22.75 -23.51
N PHE A 113 19.28 23.10 -22.62
CA PHE A 113 19.45 24.12 -21.62
C PHE A 113 20.08 23.54 -20.35
N THR A 114 20.78 24.38 -19.62
CA THR A 114 21.31 24.06 -18.29
C THR A 114 20.18 23.82 -17.29
N GLY A 115 20.49 23.18 -16.15
CA GLY A 115 19.52 23.04 -15.07
C GLY A 115 19.01 24.39 -14.59
N ARG A 116 19.90 25.38 -14.46
CA ARG A 116 19.56 26.77 -14.10
C ARG A 116 18.54 27.37 -15.07
N GLU A 117 18.81 27.31 -16.36
CA GLU A 117 17.87 27.82 -17.39
C GLU A 117 16.53 27.12 -17.36
N ASN A 118 16.53 25.80 -17.15
CA ASN A 118 15.30 25.02 -16.99
C ASN A 118 14.52 25.40 -15.74
N VAL A 119 15.17 25.75 -14.63
CA VAL A 119 14.49 26.28 -13.42
C VAL A 119 13.70 27.53 -13.78
N PHE A 120 14.33 28.52 -14.45
CA PHE A 120 13.62 29.74 -14.83
C PHE A 120 12.52 29.49 -15.86
N LEU A 121 12.76 28.65 -16.86
CA LEU A 121 11.77 28.30 -17.88
C LEU A 121 10.52 27.67 -17.26
N ASN A 122 10.71 26.65 -16.42
CA ASN A 122 9.60 25.95 -15.79
C ASN A 122 8.89 26.79 -14.73
N ALA A 123 9.60 27.57 -13.95
CA ALA A 123 9.01 28.51 -13.01
C ALA A 123 8.12 29.55 -13.72
N ALA A 124 8.55 30.05 -14.90
CA ALA A 124 7.74 30.95 -15.73
C ALA A 124 6.48 30.26 -16.26
N VAL A 125 6.57 29.00 -16.72
CA VAL A 125 5.39 28.18 -17.14
C VAL A 125 4.42 28.00 -15.99
N LEU A 126 4.94 27.82 -14.77
CA LEU A 126 4.15 27.73 -13.55
C LEU A 126 3.64 29.09 -13.04
N GLY A 127 3.95 30.20 -13.74
CA GLY A 127 3.44 31.55 -13.49
C GLY A 127 4.21 32.35 -12.44
N LEU A 128 5.47 32.01 -12.15
CA LEU A 128 6.36 32.87 -11.38
C LEU A 128 7.01 33.92 -12.27
N THR A 129 7.21 35.12 -11.73
CA THR A 129 8.08 36.12 -12.39
C THR A 129 9.55 35.73 -12.24
N ARG A 130 10.42 36.40 -13.03
CA ARG A 130 11.86 36.17 -12.94
C ARG A 130 12.42 36.51 -11.56
N GLU A 131 11.93 37.60 -10.98
CA GLU A 131 12.32 38.07 -9.65
C GLU A 131 11.92 37.05 -8.57
N GLN A 132 10.66 36.55 -8.61
CA GLN A 132 10.17 35.52 -7.70
C GLN A 132 10.94 34.22 -7.83
N THR A 133 11.36 33.88 -9.04
CA THR A 133 12.18 32.68 -9.29
C THR A 133 13.57 32.86 -8.73
N LEU A 134 14.15 34.06 -8.87
CA LEU A 134 15.49 34.36 -8.36
C LEU A 134 15.52 34.29 -6.82
N GLU A 135 14.50 34.80 -6.14
CA GLU A 135 14.36 34.74 -4.68
C GLU A 135 14.31 33.29 -4.15
N ARG A 136 13.81 32.35 -4.95
CA ARG A 136 13.65 30.94 -4.56
C ARG A 136 14.70 30.02 -5.15
N TYR A 137 15.58 30.58 -6.00
CA TYR A 137 16.53 29.76 -6.77
C TYR A 137 17.46 28.95 -5.87
N ASP A 138 17.99 29.55 -4.82
CA ASP A 138 18.93 28.89 -3.91
C ASP A 138 18.22 27.75 -3.13
N GLU A 139 16.97 27.94 -2.74
CA GLU A 139 16.14 26.89 -2.11
C GLU A 139 15.90 25.74 -3.09
N ILE A 140 15.56 26.05 -4.36
CA ILE A 140 15.34 25.05 -5.40
C ILE A 140 16.60 24.23 -5.66
N ALA A 141 17.74 24.89 -5.83
CA ALA A 141 19.02 24.25 -6.08
C ALA A 141 19.47 23.37 -4.91
N ALA A 142 19.34 23.88 -3.68
CA ALA A 142 19.67 23.13 -2.46
C ALA A 142 18.74 21.91 -2.24
N PHE A 143 17.45 22.05 -2.60
CA PHE A 143 16.51 20.93 -2.51
C PHE A 143 16.84 19.86 -3.55
N ALA A 144 17.09 20.23 -4.80
CA ALA A 144 17.42 19.33 -5.91
C ALA A 144 18.71 18.54 -5.62
N ASP A 145 19.68 19.16 -4.95
CA ASP A 145 20.92 18.53 -4.46
C ASP A 145 21.65 17.77 -5.59
N ILE A 146 21.89 18.49 -6.72
CA ILE A 146 22.57 17.99 -7.91
C ILE A 146 23.97 18.60 -8.11
N GLY A 147 24.40 19.44 -7.16
CA GLY A 147 25.73 20.07 -7.18
C GLY A 147 26.00 20.89 -8.44
N ASP A 148 27.24 20.83 -8.92
CA ASP A 148 27.70 21.61 -10.08
C ASP A 148 27.01 21.25 -11.40
N PHE A 149 26.26 20.14 -11.44
CA PHE A 149 25.46 19.78 -12.61
C PHE A 149 24.38 20.81 -12.91
N ILE A 150 23.99 21.67 -11.95
CA ILE A 150 22.97 22.70 -12.16
C ILE A 150 23.34 23.64 -13.33
N ASP A 151 24.63 23.86 -13.61
CA ASP A 151 25.14 24.68 -14.68
C ASP A 151 25.52 23.89 -15.95
N GLN A 152 25.22 22.57 -15.99
CA GLN A 152 25.40 21.71 -17.15
C GLN A 152 24.08 21.50 -17.91
N PRO A 153 24.11 21.20 -19.22
CA PRO A 153 22.91 20.87 -20.00
C PRO A 153 22.19 19.65 -19.47
N VAL A 154 20.84 19.72 -19.37
CA VAL A 154 20.01 18.65 -18.81
C VAL A 154 20.16 17.32 -19.52
N LYS A 155 20.53 17.29 -20.82
CA LYS A 155 20.85 16.06 -21.54
C LYS A 155 21.98 15.23 -20.93
N THR A 156 22.82 15.83 -20.09
CA THR A 156 23.90 15.13 -19.36
C THR A 156 23.44 14.56 -18.03
N TYR A 157 22.19 14.84 -17.60
CA TYR A 157 21.68 14.40 -16.32
C TYR A 157 21.25 12.93 -16.34
N SER A 158 21.37 12.28 -15.19
CA SER A 158 20.64 11.02 -14.96
C SER A 158 19.15 11.30 -14.84
N SER A 159 18.32 10.29 -15.09
CA SER A 159 16.86 10.41 -14.89
C SER A 159 16.50 10.86 -13.47
N GLY A 160 17.26 10.40 -12.46
CA GLY A 160 17.07 10.82 -11.07
C GLY A 160 17.36 12.32 -10.86
N MET A 161 18.42 12.87 -11.48
CA MET A 161 18.73 14.30 -11.39
C MET A 161 17.65 15.16 -12.04
N VAL A 162 17.14 14.76 -13.21
CA VAL A 162 16.02 15.44 -13.88
C VAL A 162 14.80 15.50 -12.97
N MET A 163 14.45 14.37 -12.36
CA MET A 163 13.30 14.27 -11.45
C MET A 163 13.48 15.09 -10.18
N ARG A 164 14.68 15.09 -9.58
CA ARG A 164 15.00 15.90 -8.40
C ARG A 164 14.82 17.39 -8.69
N LEU A 165 15.36 17.88 -9.80
CA LEU A 165 15.24 19.27 -10.20
C LEU A 165 13.79 19.65 -10.52
N ALA A 166 13.07 18.81 -11.26
CA ALA A 166 11.68 19.03 -11.62
C ALA A 166 10.77 19.11 -10.38
N PHE A 167 10.94 18.20 -9.43
CA PHE A 167 10.18 18.20 -8.17
C PHE A 167 10.50 19.47 -7.35
N ALA A 168 11.77 19.86 -7.27
CA ALA A 168 12.19 21.07 -6.55
C ALA A 168 11.50 22.32 -7.10
N VAL A 169 11.50 22.50 -8.43
CA VAL A 169 10.85 23.65 -9.09
C VAL A 169 9.34 23.64 -8.85
N GLN A 170 8.69 22.51 -9.06
CA GLN A 170 7.22 22.43 -8.98
C GLN A 170 6.70 22.63 -7.55
N THR A 171 7.44 22.20 -6.53
CA THR A 171 7.06 22.39 -5.13
C THR A 171 7.47 23.75 -4.56
N ALA A 172 8.33 24.49 -5.24
CA ALA A 172 8.69 25.86 -4.85
C ALA A 172 7.62 26.91 -5.18
N VAL A 173 6.65 26.59 -6.05
CA VAL A 173 5.66 27.55 -6.57
C VAL A 173 4.52 27.83 -5.60
N GLN A 174 4.36 27.08 -4.50
CA GLN A 174 3.27 27.18 -3.53
C GLN A 174 1.89 27.21 -4.21
N PRO A 175 1.42 26.10 -4.77
CA PRO A 175 0.11 26.04 -5.40
C PRO A 175 -1.03 26.06 -4.35
N SER A 176 -2.25 26.37 -4.78
CA SER A 176 -3.44 26.13 -3.94
C SER A 176 -3.80 24.65 -3.86
N VAL A 177 -3.55 23.93 -4.96
CA VAL A 177 -3.80 22.50 -5.09
C VAL A 177 -2.57 21.84 -5.71
N LEU A 178 -2.07 20.79 -5.06
CA LEU A 178 -0.99 19.96 -5.57
C LEU A 178 -1.52 18.55 -5.90
N ILE A 179 -1.37 18.15 -7.15
CA ILE A 179 -1.71 16.80 -7.60
C ILE A 179 -0.41 16.01 -7.70
N VAL A 180 -0.35 14.89 -6.99
CA VAL A 180 0.83 14.01 -6.94
C VAL A 180 0.43 12.61 -7.43
N ASP A 181 1.06 12.16 -8.50
CA ASP A 181 0.96 10.78 -8.97
C ASP A 181 2.15 9.97 -8.48
N GLU A 182 2.15 8.67 -8.68
CA GLU A 182 3.16 7.67 -8.29
C GLU A 182 4.64 8.09 -8.46
N ALA A 183 4.87 9.23 -9.06
CA ALA A 183 6.18 9.83 -9.33
C ALA A 183 7.07 10.06 -8.10
N LEU A 184 6.57 9.89 -6.86
CA LEU A 184 7.39 9.99 -5.63
C LEU A 184 8.29 8.77 -5.37
N ALA A 185 8.10 7.67 -6.08
CA ALA A 185 8.99 6.50 -6.02
C ALA A 185 10.33 6.72 -6.75
N VAL A 186 10.62 7.96 -7.18
CA VAL A 186 11.80 8.31 -7.98
C VAL A 186 12.91 8.86 -7.09
N GLY A 187 14.15 8.51 -7.43
CA GLY A 187 15.33 8.87 -6.68
C GLY A 187 15.70 7.84 -5.61
N ASP A 188 16.70 8.16 -4.82
CA ASP A 188 17.10 7.33 -3.69
C ASP A 188 16.19 7.54 -2.46
N MET A 189 16.33 6.66 -1.48
CA MET A 189 15.55 6.71 -0.25
C MET A 189 15.70 8.06 0.49
N TYR A 190 16.86 8.66 0.45
CA TYR A 190 17.11 9.97 1.09
C TYR A 190 16.27 11.07 0.45
N PHE A 191 16.23 11.12 -0.89
CA PHE A 191 15.43 12.11 -1.61
C PHE A 191 13.92 11.87 -1.41
N GLN A 192 13.47 10.62 -1.34
CA GLN A 192 12.06 10.29 -1.03
C GLN A 192 11.65 10.85 0.34
N VAL A 193 12.51 10.74 1.37
CA VAL A 193 12.26 11.35 2.70
C VAL A 193 12.17 12.87 2.61
N LYS A 194 13.06 13.53 1.83
CA LYS A 194 12.99 14.99 1.58
C LYS A 194 11.67 15.37 0.90
N CYS A 195 11.23 14.62 -0.11
CA CYS A 195 9.94 14.85 -0.78
C CYS A 195 8.76 14.75 0.18
N MET A 196 8.71 13.69 1.00
CA MET A 196 7.64 13.51 1.98
C MET A 196 7.60 14.65 3.02
N ALA A 197 8.77 15.09 3.50
CA ALA A 197 8.86 16.22 4.41
C ALA A 197 8.39 17.54 3.75
N ARG A 198 8.69 17.74 2.45
CA ARG A 198 8.21 18.90 1.68
C ARG A 198 6.70 18.88 1.50
N LEU A 199 6.11 17.74 1.16
CA LEU A 199 4.66 17.60 1.03
C LEU A 199 3.93 17.89 2.34
N LYS A 200 4.45 17.40 3.47
CA LYS A 200 3.88 17.69 4.79
C LYS A 200 3.91 19.18 5.10
N ARG A 201 5.02 19.87 4.84
CA ARG A 201 5.11 21.34 5.00
C ARG A 201 4.08 22.08 4.15
N LEU A 202 3.92 21.69 2.88
CA LEU A 202 2.93 22.31 2.00
C LEU A 202 1.49 22.12 2.54
N LEU A 203 1.18 20.94 3.10
CA LEU A 203 -0.09 20.70 3.77
C LEU A 203 -0.26 21.59 5.01
N ASP A 204 0.77 21.70 5.86
CA ASP A 204 0.77 22.56 7.05
C ASP A 204 0.61 24.04 6.66
N ASP A 205 1.13 24.45 5.48
CA ASP A 205 0.96 25.78 4.88
C ASP A 205 -0.43 25.98 4.22
N GLY A 206 -1.30 25.00 4.29
CA GLY A 206 -2.69 25.07 3.79
C GLY A 206 -2.89 24.69 2.32
N VAL A 207 -1.88 24.13 1.65
CA VAL A 207 -2.01 23.59 0.29
C VAL A 207 -2.86 22.31 0.32
N SER A 208 -3.86 22.22 -0.55
CA SER A 208 -4.66 21.00 -0.70
C SER A 208 -3.92 19.98 -1.56
N LEU A 209 -3.93 18.70 -1.15
CA LEU A 209 -3.21 17.63 -1.82
C LEU A 209 -4.14 16.56 -2.36
N LEU A 210 -4.01 16.26 -3.65
CA LEU A 210 -4.60 15.07 -4.25
C LEU A 210 -3.48 14.08 -4.56
N PHE A 211 -3.46 12.96 -3.83
CA PHE A 211 -2.35 12.01 -3.85
C PHE A 211 -2.76 10.66 -4.44
N VAL A 212 -2.15 10.27 -5.55
CA VAL A 212 -2.35 8.96 -6.16
C VAL A 212 -1.14 8.08 -5.90
N SER A 213 -1.35 6.94 -5.30
CA SER A 213 -0.26 6.00 -5.02
C SER A 213 -0.75 4.56 -4.97
N HIS A 214 0.12 3.64 -5.37
CA HIS A 214 -0.05 2.22 -5.09
C HIS A 214 0.39 1.83 -3.67
N SER A 215 1.15 2.70 -3.01
CA SER A 215 1.58 2.48 -1.63
C SER A 215 0.47 2.85 -0.66
N ILE A 216 -0.20 1.83 -0.15
CA ILE A 216 -1.24 1.96 0.86
C ILE A 216 -0.71 2.68 2.11
N ASP A 217 0.52 2.35 2.53
CA ASP A 217 1.14 2.93 3.71
C ASP A 217 1.42 4.44 3.54
N THR A 218 1.82 4.88 2.35
CA THR A 218 2.02 6.30 2.06
C THR A 218 0.69 7.08 2.11
N VAL A 219 -0.40 6.50 1.56
CA VAL A 219 -1.74 7.10 1.63
C VAL A 219 -2.20 7.22 3.08
N ARG A 220 -1.99 6.19 3.91
CA ARG A 220 -2.33 6.22 5.35
C ARG A 220 -1.55 7.28 6.14
N GLN A 221 -0.29 7.53 5.77
CA GLN A 221 0.57 8.49 6.47
C GLN A 221 0.33 9.94 6.08
N LEU A 222 -0.04 10.17 4.82
CA LEU A 222 -0.11 11.52 4.25
C LEU A 222 -1.55 12.03 4.16
N CYS A 223 -2.52 11.15 3.91
CA CYS A 223 -3.89 11.53 3.59
C CYS A 223 -4.83 11.36 4.80
N SER A 224 -5.70 12.34 5.03
CA SER A 224 -6.79 12.25 6.01
C SER A 224 -7.97 11.42 5.47
N ARG A 225 -8.25 11.57 4.17
CA ARG A 225 -9.31 10.86 3.45
C ARG A 225 -8.75 10.14 2.23
N ALA A 226 -9.50 9.13 1.76
CA ALA A 226 -9.21 8.47 0.50
C ALA A 226 -10.48 8.15 -0.27
N VAL A 227 -10.30 8.00 -1.59
CA VAL A 227 -11.33 7.56 -2.55
C VAL A 227 -10.80 6.31 -3.23
N LEU A 228 -11.60 5.25 -3.23
CA LEU A 228 -11.32 4.02 -3.96
C LEU A 228 -12.05 4.02 -5.29
N LEU A 229 -11.27 3.92 -6.37
CA LEU A 229 -11.80 3.77 -7.72
C LEU A 229 -11.65 2.32 -8.20
N ASP A 230 -12.71 1.78 -8.77
CA ASP A 230 -12.68 0.53 -9.52
C ASP A 230 -13.51 0.64 -10.80
N ALA A 231 -12.95 0.14 -11.92
CA ALA A 231 -13.58 0.15 -13.25
C ALA A 231 -14.24 1.51 -13.61
N GLY A 232 -13.60 2.61 -13.24
CA GLY A 232 -14.06 3.98 -13.51
C GLY A 232 -15.16 4.49 -12.57
N ARG A 233 -15.51 3.78 -11.51
CA ARG A 233 -16.51 4.18 -10.52
C ARG A 233 -15.87 4.40 -9.15
N MET A 234 -16.46 5.29 -8.38
CA MET A 234 -16.13 5.42 -6.96
C MET A 234 -16.84 4.30 -6.20
N VAL A 235 -16.06 3.42 -5.55
CA VAL A 235 -16.55 2.28 -4.77
C VAL A 235 -16.70 2.66 -3.31
N GLU A 236 -15.71 3.38 -2.77
CA GLU A 236 -15.66 3.77 -1.37
C GLU A 236 -15.01 5.15 -1.22
N SER A 237 -15.44 5.91 -0.22
CA SER A 237 -14.83 7.18 0.15
C SER A 237 -14.97 7.42 1.66
N GLY A 238 -13.90 7.83 2.30
CA GLY A 238 -13.91 8.04 3.76
C GLY A 238 -12.52 8.22 4.34
N VAL A 239 -12.36 7.88 5.62
CA VAL A 239 -11.08 7.94 6.33
C VAL A 239 -10.04 7.10 5.61
N ALA A 240 -8.85 7.66 5.34
CA ALA A 240 -7.82 7.03 4.51
C ALA A 240 -7.42 5.62 4.97
N SER A 241 -7.31 5.38 6.30
CA SER A 241 -6.99 4.06 6.84
C SER A 241 -8.06 3.02 6.52
N LEU A 242 -9.35 3.37 6.64
CA LEU A 242 -10.46 2.45 6.37
C LEU A 242 -10.58 2.11 4.89
N VAL A 243 -10.50 3.12 4.02
CA VAL A 243 -10.54 2.92 2.56
C VAL A 243 -9.32 2.10 2.09
N ALA A 244 -8.16 2.34 2.68
CA ALA A 244 -6.95 1.57 2.42
C ALA A 244 -7.09 0.09 2.84
N ASP A 245 -7.78 -0.20 3.95
CA ASP A 245 -8.06 -1.58 4.38
C ASP A 245 -9.02 -2.29 3.41
N VAL A 246 -10.06 -1.58 2.93
CA VAL A 246 -10.98 -2.09 1.90
C VAL A 246 -10.20 -2.44 0.62
N TYR A 247 -9.35 -1.52 0.14
CA TYR A 247 -8.54 -1.74 -1.05
C TYR A 247 -7.57 -2.92 -0.89
N GLN A 248 -6.90 -3.03 0.26
CA GLN A 248 -6.01 -4.14 0.57
C GLN A 248 -6.76 -5.47 0.56
N ARG A 249 -7.95 -5.51 1.15
CA ARG A 249 -8.83 -6.70 1.16
C ARG A 249 -9.25 -7.12 -0.25
N GLU A 250 -9.68 -6.16 -1.09
CA GLU A 250 -10.06 -6.46 -2.48
C GLU A 250 -8.89 -7.03 -3.28
N MET A 251 -7.70 -6.44 -3.15
CA MET A 251 -6.49 -6.96 -3.80
C MET A 251 -6.17 -8.39 -3.38
N MET A 252 -6.37 -8.74 -2.10
CA MET A 252 -6.12 -10.08 -1.59
C MET A 252 -7.18 -11.09 -2.05
N LEU A 253 -8.46 -10.70 -2.06
CA LEU A 253 -9.56 -11.55 -2.56
C LEU A 253 -9.36 -11.92 -4.03
N ASP A 254 -8.96 -10.97 -4.86
CA ASP A 254 -8.69 -11.22 -6.28
C ASP A 254 -7.51 -12.17 -6.49
N ARG A 255 -6.43 -12.02 -5.71
CA ARG A 255 -5.30 -12.97 -5.73
C ARG A 255 -5.75 -14.38 -5.33
N THR A 256 -6.61 -14.47 -4.32
CA THR A 256 -7.17 -15.74 -3.86
C THR A 256 -8.11 -16.36 -4.91
N ALA A 257 -8.94 -15.56 -5.57
CA ALA A 257 -9.83 -16.00 -6.64
C ALA A 257 -9.05 -16.48 -7.87
N ALA A 258 -7.99 -15.76 -8.25
CA ALA A 258 -7.09 -16.16 -9.33
C ALA A 258 -6.36 -17.48 -9.01
N ALA A 259 -5.94 -17.67 -7.75
CA ALA A 259 -5.32 -18.92 -7.29
C ALA A 259 -6.30 -20.10 -7.30
N LYS A 260 -7.60 -19.86 -7.02
CA LYS A 260 -8.66 -20.90 -7.10
C LYS A 260 -9.07 -21.23 -8.54
N ALA A 261 -8.98 -20.27 -9.46
CA ALA A 261 -9.31 -20.44 -10.88
C ALA A 261 -8.21 -21.15 -11.67
N ALA A 262 -6.98 -21.23 -11.13
CA ALA A 262 -5.94 -22.10 -11.68
C ALA A 262 -6.38 -23.56 -11.48
N PRO A 263 -6.46 -24.41 -12.53
CA PRO A 263 -6.95 -25.77 -12.39
C PRO A 263 -6.10 -26.53 -11.38
N HIS A 264 -6.74 -27.10 -10.37
CA HIS A 264 -6.18 -28.12 -9.51
C HIS A 264 -5.89 -29.35 -10.37
N ALA A 265 -4.76 -29.37 -11.05
CA ALA A 265 -4.25 -30.53 -11.73
C ALA A 265 -2.92 -30.91 -11.05
N GLU A 266 -3.03 -32.11 -10.45
CA GLU A 266 -1.97 -33.09 -10.28
C GLU A 266 -1.38 -33.28 -8.90
N GLN A 267 -1.67 -34.49 -8.52
CA GLN A 267 -1.02 -35.42 -7.61
C GLN A 267 0.46 -35.06 -7.29
N LEU A 268 0.74 -35.04 -6.00
CA LEU A 268 2.09 -35.03 -5.45
C LEU A 268 2.96 -36.10 -6.13
N PRO A 269 4.11 -35.75 -6.69
CA PRO A 269 5.09 -36.78 -7.06
C PRO A 269 5.58 -37.45 -5.78
N ALA A 270 5.67 -38.77 -5.83
CA ALA A 270 6.27 -39.60 -4.80
C ALA A 270 7.68 -39.09 -4.49
N ALA A 271 8.03 -39.10 -3.20
CA ALA A 271 9.31 -38.68 -2.69
C ALA A 271 10.46 -39.29 -3.48
N VAL A 272 11.28 -38.43 -4.10
CA VAL A 272 12.58 -38.81 -4.66
C VAL A 272 13.52 -38.97 -3.48
N PRO A 273 14.27 -40.09 -3.36
CA PRO A 273 15.28 -40.27 -2.31
C PRO A 273 16.40 -39.21 -2.48
N ALA A 274 16.73 -38.50 -1.44
CA ALA A 274 17.84 -37.56 -1.42
C ALA A 274 19.17 -38.33 -1.54
N GLU A 275 19.95 -38.04 -2.59
CA GLU A 275 21.35 -38.42 -2.65
C GLU A 275 22.17 -37.57 -1.67
N PRO A 276 23.22 -38.13 -1.05
CA PRO A 276 23.98 -37.43 -0.03
C PRO A 276 24.92 -36.39 -0.67
N VAL A 277 24.71 -35.14 -0.37
CA VAL A 277 25.67 -34.06 -0.69
C VAL A 277 26.83 -34.10 0.29
N ALA A 278 28.04 -34.08 -0.27
CA ALA A 278 29.30 -34.14 0.41
C ALA A 278 29.49 -33.05 1.47
N LYS A 279 30.10 -33.45 2.58
CA LYS A 279 30.52 -32.61 3.70
C LYS A 279 31.63 -31.65 3.26
N GLU A 280 31.44 -30.36 3.47
CA GLU A 280 32.57 -29.43 3.64
C GLU A 280 32.34 -28.52 4.84
N ALA A 281 33.36 -28.54 5.72
CA ALA A 281 33.78 -27.59 6.75
C ALA A 281 32.85 -27.24 7.91
N ASP A 282 33.26 -27.68 9.10
CA ASP A 282 32.68 -27.40 10.42
C ASP A 282 32.69 -25.92 10.80
N PRO A 283 31.58 -25.38 11.28
CA PRO A 283 31.60 -24.22 12.17
C PRO A 283 31.63 -24.68 13.64
N VAL A 284 32.47 -24.02 14.41
CA VAL A 284 32.73 -24.19 15.82
C VAL A 284 31.45 -24.34 16.63
N LEU A 285 31.29 -25.50 17.29
CA LEU A 285 30.25 -25.78 18.28
C LEU A 285 30.48 -24.94 19.53
N VAL A 286 29.54 -24.02 19.79
CA VAL A 286 29.33 -23.50 21.14
C VAL A 286 28.35 -24.44 21.83
N THR A 287 28.85 -25.18 22.80
CA THR A 287 28.08 -26.12 23.63
C THR A 287 27.02 -25.38 24.43
N PRO A 288 25.71 -25.71 24.35
CA PRO A 288 24.74 -25.21 25.30
C PRO A 288 24.89 -25.89 26.67
N ALA A 289 24.80 -25.08 27.72
CA ALA A 289 24.78 -25.54 29.10
C ALA A 289 23.55 -26.44 29.38
N PRO A 290 23.64 -27.32 30.41
CA PRO A 290 22.67 -28.40 30.59
C PRO A 290 21.26 -27.85 30.90
N THR A 291 20.32 -28.45 30.23
CA THR A 291 18.86 -28.26 30.35
C THR A 291 18.43 -28.53 31.80
N ALA A 292 17.93 -27.49 32.47
CA ALA A 292 17.15 -27.65 33.67
C ALA A 292 15.79 -28.24 33.29
N GLU A 293 15.35 -29.24 34.02
CA GLU A 293 14.01 -29.85 33.87
C GLU A 293 12.92 -28.76 33.98
N PRO A 294 11.88 -28.83 33.12
CA PRO A 294 10.77 -27.88 33.21
C PRO A 294 10.05 -28.03 34.56
N PRO A 295 9.72 -26.95 35.24
CA PRO A 295 8.90 -27.01 36.44
C PRO A 295 7.54 -27.58 36.10
N ALA A 296 7.04 -28.48 36.98
CA ALA A 296 5.75 -29.14 36.86
C ALA A 296 4.63 -28.13 36.47
N ALA A 297 3.85 -28.50 35.48
CA ALA A 297 2.73 -27.73 34.99
C ALA A 297 1.81 -27.32 36.14
N ALA A 298 1.76 -26.02 36.42
CA ALA A 298 0.62 -25.44 37.12
C ALA A 298 -0.61 -25.67 36.25
N GLU A 299 -1.70 -26.17 36.82
CA GLU A 299 -3.01 -26.27 36.18
C GLU A 299 -3.40 -24.88 35.66
N GLY A 300 -3.06 -24.61 34.43
CA GLY A 300 -3.44 -23.41 33.70
C GLY A 300 -4.56 -23.77 32.74
N ASP A 301 -5.58 -22.96 32.71
CA ASP A 301 -6.77 -23.03 31.88
C ASP A 301 -6.50 -23.67 30.51
N ALA A 302 -7.36 -24.62 30.12
CA ALA A 302 -7.38 -25.20 28.80
C ALA A 302 -7.35 -24.07 27.73
N PRO A 303 -6.61 -24.22 26.64
CA PRO A 303 -6.53 -23.18 25.62
C PRO A 303 -7.93 -22.79 25.15
N ASP A 304 -8.27 -21.51 25.30
CA ASP A 304 -9.55 -20.96 24.83
C ASP A 304 -9.59 -21.00 23.29
N PHE A 305 -10.14 -22.07 22.73
CA PHE A 305 -10.22 -22.34 21.30
C PHE A 305 -11.21 -21.46 20.54
N GLY A 306 -11.93 -20.55 21.20
CA GLY A 306 -12.91 -19.71 20.53
C GLY A 306 -13.25 -18.46 21.30
N ASN A 307 -12.48 -17.38 21.09
CA ASN A 307 -12.82 -16.10 21.67
C ASN A 307 -13.78 -15.34 20.74
N GLU A 308 -15.00 -15.10 21.19
CA GLU A 308 -16.03 -14.37 20.45
C GLU A 308 -15.58 -12.94 20.11
N ALA A 309 -14.83 -12.30 21.01
CA ALA A 309 -14.26 -10.96 20.80
C ALA A 309 -13.21 -10.96 19.67
N PHE A 310 -12.40 -12.02 19.54
CA PHE A 310 -11.48 -12.17 18.41
C PHE A 310 -12.25 -12.35 17.10
N ARG A 311 -13.27 -13.22 17.07
CA ARG A 311 -14.09 -13.47 15.87
C ARG A 311 -14.79 -12.21 15.39
N ALA A 312 -15.35 -11.41 16.31
CA ALA A 312 -15.99 -10.14 15.97
C ALA A 312 -15.00 -9.12 15.35
N ARG A 313 -13.79 -9.01 15.90
CA ARG A 313 -12.76 -8.14 15.32
C ARG A 313 -12.24 -8.66 13.98
N ALA A 314 -11.97 -9.96 13.90
CA ALA A 314 -11.47 -10.59 12.69
C ALA A 314 -12.45 -10.43 11.53
N ALA A 315 -13.76 -10.52 11.78
CA ALA A 315 -14.80 -10.42 10.75
C ALA A 315 -14.79 -9.09 9.99
N LEU A 316 -14.26 -8.01 10.56
CA LEU A 316 -14.23 -6.70 9.93
C LEU A 316 -13.34 -6.65 8.68
N ASN A 317 -12.11 -7.25 8.75
CA ASN A 317 -11.09 -7.10 7.71
C ASN A 317 -10.37 -8.42 7.35
N ARG A 318 -10.97 -9.57 7.70
CA ARG A 318 -10.38 -10.88 7.45
C ARG A 318 -10.46 -11.28 6.00
N VAL A 319 -9.37 -11.85 5.50
CA VAL A 319 -9.31 -12.49 4.17
C VAL A 319 -8.92 -13.95 4.36
N GLN A 320 -9.76 -14.88 3.94
CA GLN A 320 -9.52 -16.32 4.09
C GLN A 320 -9.97 -17.11 2.86
N ASN A 321 -9.32 -18.26 2.62
CA ASN A 321 -9.67 -19.17 1.53
C ASN A 321 -10.32 -20.48 2.02
N GLY A 322 -10.43 -20.68 3.34
CA GLY A 322 -11.05 -21.85 3.97
C GLY A 322 -10.14 -23.07 4.15
N MET A 323 -8.87 -23.02 3.73
CA MET A 323 -7.93 -24.14 3.93
C MET A 323 -7.45 -24.25 5.38
N ALA A 324 -7.23 -23.10 6.02
CA ALA A 324 -6.97 -22.98 7.46
C ALA A 324 -7.46 -21.63 7.96
N GLU A 325 -7.64 -21.51 9.28
CA GLU A 325 -8.09 -20.27 9.90
C GLU A 325 -7.45 -20.03 11.28
N PHE A 326 -7.25 -18.76 11.62
CA PHE A 326 -6.98 -18.36 12.99
C PHE A 326 -8.27 -18.41 13.81
N MET A 327 -8.25 -19.19 14.88
CA MET A 327 -9.38 -19.32 15.83
C MET A 327 -9.30 -18.28 16.94
N ASN A 328 -8.10 -17.96 17.39
CA ASN A 328 -7.84 -16.98 18.43
C ASN A 328 -6.41 -16.44 18.35
N VAL A 329 -6.22 -15.20 18.79
CA VAL A 329 -4.91 -14.55 18.95
C VAL A 329 -4.89 -13.80 20.28
N GLN A 330 -3.86 -14.05 21.08
CA GLN A 330 -3.69 -13.49 22.43
C GLN A 330 -2.28 -12.96 22.61
N MET A 331 -2.14 -11.90 23.41
CA MET A 331 -0.84 -11.41 23.85
C MET A 331 -0.72 -11.59 25.37
N LEU A 332 0.38 -12.20 25.77
CA LEU A 332 0.62 -12.63 27.15
C LEU A 332 1.91 -12.00 27.68
N ARG A 333 1.87 -11.49 28.91
CA ARG A 333 3.05 -11.10 29.66
C ARG A 333 3.20 -12.04 30.87
N LYS A 334 4.32 -12.78 30.94
CA LYS A 334 4.55 -13.80 32.00
C LYS A 334 3.38 -14.79 32.12
N GLY A 335 2.84 -15.26 31.00
CA GLY A 335 1.74 -16.23 30.94
C GLY A 335 0.34 -15.67 31.24
N ARG A 336 0.18 -14.38 31.49
CA ARG A 336 -1.12 -13.74 31.75
C ARG A 336 -1.53 -12.86 30.58
N LEU A 337 -2.80 -12.91 30.18
CA LEU A 337 -3.37 -12.06 29.13
C LEU A 337 -3.19 -10.58 29.50
N CYS A 338 -2.65 -9.79 28.57
CA CYS A 338 -2.32 -8.40 28.82
C CYS A 338 -2.57 -7.55 27.57
N GLN A 339 -3.05 -6.31 27.78
CA GLN A 339 -3.22 -5.32 26.71
C GLN A 339 -2.30 -4.10 26.89
N ASP A 340 -1.71 -3.95 28.09
CA ASP A 340 -0.82 -2.85 28.44
C ASP A 340 0.58 -3.41 28.72
N PHE A 341 1.57 -2.92 27.97
CA PHE A 341 2.96 -3.38 28.04
C PHE A 341 3.90 -2.21 28.32
N ASP A 342 5.00 -2.51 28.99
CA ASP A 342 6.09 -1.56 29.22
C ASP A 342 7.13 -1.68 28.07
N TYR A 343 7.97 -0.66 27.96
CA TYR A 343 9.04 -0.66 26.98
C TYR A 343 9.97 -1.88 27.16
N ASP A 344 10.26 -2.58 26.07
CA ASP A 344 11.10 -3.77 26.01
C ASP A 344 10.59 -4.98 26.82
N ASP A 345 9.29 -5.00 27.17
CA ASP A 345 8.66 -6.18 27.76
C ASP A 345 8.85 -7.40 26.86
N GLU A 346 9.12 -8.54 27.47
CA GLU A 346 9.05 -9.84 26.84
C GLU A 346 7.60 -10.32 26.78
N VAL A 347 7.11 -10.56 25.57
CA VAL A 347 5.71 -10.87 25.28
C VAL A 347 5.62 -12.19 24.55
N THR A 348 4.68 -13.03 24.94
CA THR A 348 4.30 -14.22 24.18
C THR A 348 3.02 -13.93 23.41
N ILE A 349 3.06 -14.08 22.08
CA ILE A 349 1.89 -14.03 21.21
C ILE A 349 1.48 -15.46 20.93
N ARG A 350 0.29 -15.84 21.38
CA ARG A 350 -0.29 -17.17 21.19
C ARG A 350 -1.37 -17.11 20.13
N MET A 351 -1.25 -17.95 19.12
CA MET A 351 -2.19 -18.05 18.00
C MET A 351 -2.73 -19.47 17.93
N VAL A 352 -4.05 -19.64 17.87
CA VAL A 352 -4.68 -20.94 17.63
C VAL A 352 -5.09 -21.02 16.18
N VAL A 353 -4.61 -22.04 15.47
CA VAL A 353 -4.84 -22.27 14.04
C VAL A 353 -5.61 -23.58 13.88
N ALA A 354 -6.71 -23.57 13.13
CA ALA A 354 -7.43 -24.76 12.70
C ALA A 354 -7.18 -24.99 11.20
N CYS A 355 -6.82 -26.21 10.82
CA CYS A 355 -6.56 -26.60 9.45
C CYS A 355 -7.69 -27.51 8.93
N ALA A 356 -8.37 -27.10 7.87
CA ALA A 356 -9.40 -27.92 7.21
C ALA A 356 -8.75 -28.97 6.29
N GLU A 357 -7.58 -28.66 5.71
CA GLU A 357 -6.85 -29.49 4.77
C GLU A 357 -5.42 -29.74 5.28
N ARG A 358 -4.74 -30.75 4.73
CA ARG A 358 -3.32 -30.99 4.97
C ARG A 358 -2.49 -29.96 4.22
N LEU A 359 -1.71 -29.16 4.94
CA LEU A 359 -0.94 -28.04 4.40
C LEU A 359 0.55 -28.26 4.66
N ALA A 360 1.37 -28.23 3.60
CA ALA A 360 2.82 -28.28 3.69
C ALA A 360 3.41 -26.90 3.32
N ASN A 361 4.51 -26.52 3.97
CA ASN A 361 5.18 -25.23 3.73
C ASN A 361 4.32 -23.99 4.02
N LEU A 362 3.33 -24.11 4.90
CA LEU A 362 2.54 -22.96 5.33
C LEU A 362 3.40 -22.03 6.19
N ASN A 363 3.51 -20.78 5.77
CA ASN A 363 4.18 -19.74 6.51
C ASN A 363 3.17 -19.02 7.42
N VAL A 364 3.45 -18.94 8.71
CA VAL A 364 2.69 -18.17 9.68
C VAL A 364 3.46 -16.89 9.98
N SER A 365 2.78 -15.76 9.99
CA SER A 365 3.41 -14.45 10.16
C SER A 365 2.69 -13.57 11.17
N LEU A 366 3.41 -12.64 11.73
CA LEU A 366 2.88 -11.56 12.56
C LEU A 366 3.37 -10.19 12.04
N THR A 367 2.56 -9.18 12.25
CA THR A 367 2.88 -7.79 11.90
C THR A 367 2.43 -6.88 13.04
N ILE A 368 3.29 -5.98 13.49
CA ILE A 368 2.92 -4.93 14.43
C ILE A 368 2.80 -3.62 13.67
N LYS A 369 1.68 -2.94 13.86
CA LYS A 369 1.35 -1.68 13.18
C LYS A 369 0.94 -0.61 14.18
N THR A 370 1.08 0.66 13.80
CA THR A 370 0.39 1.75 14.48
C THR A 370 -1.12 1.65 14.22
N VAL A 371 -1.94 2.34 15.02
CA VAL A 371 -3.41 2.44 14.76
C VAL A 371 -3.73 3.12 13.43
N GLN A 372 -2.81 3.93 12.90
CA GLN A 372 -2.91 4.51 11.55
C GLN A 372 -2.54 3.52 10.44
N GLY A 373 -2.12 2.29 10.80
CA GLY A 373 -1.82 1.21 9.86
C GLY A 373 -0.38 1.16 9.35
N THR A 374 0.53 2.02 9.85
CA THR A 374 1.96 1.95 9.51
C THR A 374 2.59 0.69 10.10
N SER A 375 3.17 -0.16 9.26
CA SER A 375 3.88 -1.36 9.70
C SER A 375 5.21 -0.98 10.37
N LEU A 376 5.41 -1.45 11.59
CA LEU A 376 6.61 -1.20 12.40
C LEU A 376 7.52 -2.42 12.47
N ALA A 377 6.94 -3.61 12.57
CA ALA A 377 7.67 -4.85 12.68
C ALA A 377 6.92 -5.98 11.96
N TYR A 378 7.70 -6.90 11.42
CA TYR A 378 7.21 -8.12 10.77
C TYR A 378 8.10 -9.29 11.17
N SER A 379 7.49 -10.46 11.41
CA SER A 379 8.21 -11.72 11.52
C SER A 379 7.39 -12.85 10.91
N ASP A 380 8.04 -13.89 10.45
CA ASP A 380 7.40 -15.08 9.91
C ASP A 380 8.20 -16.35 10.24
N THR A 381 7.57 -17.53 10.08
CA THR A 381 8.16 -18.82 10.40
C THR A 381 9.45 -19.08 9.65
N ARG A 382 9.67 -18.53 8.45
CA ARG A 382 10.90 -18.69 7.68
C ARG A 382 12.05 -17.87 8.26
N LEU A 383 11.76 -16.66 8.75
CA LEU A 383 12.77 -15.80 9.37
C LEU A 383 13.32 -16.40 10.67
N VAL A 384 12.53 -17.22 11.35
CA VAL A 384 12.96 -17.95 12.57
C VAL A 384 13.44 -19.37 12.29
N GLY A 385 13.57 -19.77 11.02
CA GLY A 385 14.15 -21.07 10.62
C GLY A 385 13.16 -22.25 10.62
N GLU A 386 11.88 -22.02 10.88
CA GLU A 386 10.83 -23.05 10.88
C GLU A 386 10.25 -23.24 9.46
N ILE A 387 10.99 -23.94 8.60
CA ILE A 387 10.63 -24.20 7.20
C ILE A 387 10.16 -25.64 7.05
N GLY A 388 9.15 -25.87 6.18
CA GLY A 388 8.72 -27.21 5.78
C GLY A 388 7.82 -27.92 6.78
N ARG A 389 7.25 -27.20 7.77
CA ARG A 389 6.30 -27.81 8.69
C ARG A 389 5.04 -28.26 7.98
N ILE A 390 4.55 -29.45 8.35
CA ILE A 390 3.30 -30.02 7.85
C ILE A 390 2.23 -29.82 8.92
N TYR A 391 1.09 -29.27 8.51
CA TYR A 391 -0.12 -29.14 9.29
C TYR A 391 -1.13 -30.17 8.77
N GLU A 392 -1.60 -31.07 9.64
CA GLU A 392 -2.52 -32.14 9.24
C GLU A 392 -3.96 -31.62 9.12
N ALA A 393 -4.76 -32.29 8.29
CA ALA A 393 -6.18 -31.96 8.11
C ALA A 393 -6.99 -32.22 9.39
N ALA A 394 -8.03 -31.44 9.60
CA ALA A 394 -8.92 -31.48 10.76
C ALA A 394 -8.17 -31.40 12.11
N ALA A 395 -7.03 -30.73 12.14
CA ALA A 395 -6.19 -30.55 13.32
C ALA A 395 -6.12 -29.08 13.77
N ARG A 396 -5.88 -28.89 15.06
CA ARG A 396 -5.66 -27.58 15.66
C ARG A 396 -4.23 -27.49 16.17
N TYR A 397 -3.62 -26.31 15.96
CA TYR A 397 -2.25 -26.04 16.37
C TYR A 397 -2.22 -24.77 17.20
N GLU A 398 -1.45 -24.81 18.27
CA GLU A 398 -1.07 -23.63 19.04
C GLU A 398 0.32 -23.18 18.56
N VAL A 399 0.38 -21.95 18.06
CA VAL A 399 1.60 -21.31 17.58
C VAL A 399 1.96 -20.19 18.54
N GLU A 400 3.14 -20.22 19.10
CA GLU A 400 3.63 -19.22 20.03
C GLU A 400 4.83 -18.48 19.47
N TRP A 401 4.81 -17.16 19.65
CA TRP A 401 5.91 -16.27 19.35
C TRP A 401 6.35 -15.57 20.62
N THR A 402 7.63 -15.65 20.96
CA THR A 402 8.22 -14.88 22.05
C THR A 402 9.08 -13.78 21.48
N LEU A 403 8.79 -12.53 21.83
CA LEU A 403 9.50 -11.37 21.33
C LEU A 403 9.54 -10.26 22.39
N ARG A 404 10.45 -9.29 22.19
CA ARG A 404 10.47 -8.07 22.98
C ARG A 404 9.82 -6.94 22.25
N LEU A 405 9.18 -6.00 22.98
CA LEU A 405 8.48 -4.85 22.44
C LEU A 405 9.26 -3.55 22.72
N PRO A 406 10.34 -3.24 21.98
CA PRO A 406 11.06 -1.96 22.14
C PRO A 406 10.31 -0.83 21.41
N LEU A 407 9.01 -0.72 21.67
CA LEU A 407 8.11 0.25 21.04
C LEU A 407 7.91 1.47 21.92
N MET A 408 7.76 2.62 21.28
CA MET A 408 7.44 3.86 21.99
C MET A 408 6.02 3.83 22.57
N HIS A 409 5.77 4.73 23.52
CA HIS A 409 4.43 4.97 24.06
C HIS A 409 3.42 5.20 22.93
N GLY A 410 2.30 4.48 22.98
CA GLY A 410 1.25 4.59 21.98
C GLY A 410 0.33 3.37 21.92
N ARG A 411 -0.62 3.42 20.99
CA ARG A 411 -1.53 2.30 20.69
C ARG A 411 -1.07 1.61 19.40
N TYR A 412 -1.11 0.30 19.42
CA TYR A 412 -0.63 -0.56 18.36
C TYR A 412 -1.62 -1.67 18.05
N VAL A 413 -1.50 -2.22 16.85
CA VAL A 413 -2.32 -3.31 16.36
C VAL A 413 -1.41 -4.45 15.93
N LEU A 414 -1.69 -5.65 16.42
CA LEU A 414 -1.10 -6.89 15.95
C LEU A 414 -1.96 -7.46 14.82
N GLY A 415 -1.35 -7.71 13.67
CA GLY A 415 -1.92 -8.50 12.59
C GLY A 415 -1.27 -9.87 12.54
N CYS A 416 -1.99 -10.87 12.05
CA CYS A 416 -1.45 -12.20 11.77
C CYS A 416 -1.86 -12.67 10.37
N GLY A 417 -1.04 -13.57 9.79
CA GLY A 417 -1.25 -14.08 8.45
C GLY A 417 -0.73 -15.49 8.28
N MET A 418 -1.40 -16.25 7.42
CA MET A 418 -0.96 -17.53 6.89
C MET A 418 -0.91 -17.47 5.38
N ALA A 419 0.20 -17.89 4.79
CA ALA A 419 0.36 -17.89 3.35
C ALA A 419 1.39 -18.94 2.90
N PHE A 420 1.26 -19.41 1.66
CA PHE A 420 2.30 -20.16 1.01
C PHE A 420 3.30 -19.22 0.36
N PRO A 421 4.61 -19.43 0.54
CA PRO A 421 5.63 -18.64 -0.12
C PRO A 421 5.59 -18.85 -1.65
N PRO A 422 6.16 -17.93 -2.44
CA PRO A 422 6.39 -18.13 -3.85
C PRO A 422 7.19 -19.42 -4.12
N ASP A 423 6.80 -20.14 -5.16
CA ASP A 423 7.47 -21.35 -5.65
C ASP A 423 7.69 -21.26 -7.18
N GLU A 424 8.29 -22.27 -7.81
CA GLU A 424 8.56 -22.30 -9.24
C GLU A 424 7.29 -22.16 -10.12
N ARG A 425 6.12 -22.49 -9.57
CA ARG A 425 4.83 -22.43 -10.26
C ARG A 425 4.07 -21.15 -9.97
N HIS A 426 4.33 -20.53 -8.82
CA HIS A 426 3.62 -19.33 -8.34
C HIS A 426 4.64 -18.27 -7.90
N LEU A 427 4.75 -17.22 -8.67
CA LEU A 427 5.70 -16.11 -8.40
C LEU A 427 5.27 -15.24 -7.21
N ASP A 428 4.02 -15.35 -6.75
CA ASP A 428 3.45 -14.54 -5.69
C ASP A 428 3.04 -15.38 -4.47
N TRP A 429 2.93 -14.70 -3.32
CA TRP A 429 2.38 -15.27 -2.09
C TRP A 429 0.91 -15.66 -2.24
N ARG A 430 0.55 -16.87 -1.82
CA ARG A 430 -0.83 -17.35 -1.79
C ARG A 430 -1.36 -17.32 -0.37
N PHE A 431 -2.23 -16.36 -0.07
CA PHE A 431 -2.78 -16.19 1.27
C PHE A 431 -3.82 -17.27 1.58
N VAL A 432 -3.74 -17.79 2.81
CA VAL A 432 -4.66 -18.80 3.37
C VAL A 432 -5.64 -18.12 4.32
N ASP A 433 -5.12 -17.37 5.30
CA ASP A 433 -5.91 -16.55 6.21
C ASP A 433 -5.09 -15.33 6.63
N MET A 434 -5.73 -14.17 6.68
CA MET A 434 -5.11 -12.93 7.12
C MET A 434 -6.08 -12.15 7.98
N VAL A 435 -5.62 -11.76 9.16
CA VAL A 435 -6.36 -10.94 10.12
C VAL A 435 -5.54 -9.71 10.44
N PRO A 436 -5.74 -8.57 9.73
CA PRO A 436 -4.94 -7.35 9.88
C PRO A 436 -5.03 -6.72 11.28
N GLY A 437 -6.14 -6.92 11.98
CA GLY A 437 -6.43 -6.39 13.31
C GLY A 437 -6.73 -7.49 14.33
N ALA A 438 -5.82 -8.45 14.51
CA ALA A 438 -6.03 -9.60 15.37
C ALA A 438 -6.10 -9.22 16.86
N TYR A 439 -5.26 -8.27 17.30
CA TYR A 439 -5.20 -7.83 18.69
C TYR A 439 -4.77 -6.37 18.80
N GLU A 440 -5.41 -5.58 19.66
CA GLU A 440 -4.98 -4.21 19.97
C GLU A 440 -4.28 -4.19 21.32
N PHE A 441 -3.17 -3.44 21.42
CA PHE A 441 -2.42 -3.28 22.65
C PHE A 441 -1.85 -1.87 22.80
N ARG A 442 -1.40 -1.54 24.01
CA ARG A 442 -0.91 -0.23 24.37
C ARG A 442 0.47 -0.34 25.00
N MET A 443 1.37 0.56 24.64
CA MET A 443 2.66 0.74 25.28
C MET A 443 2.59 1.89 26.26
N ALA A 444 3.01 1.64 27.49
CA ALA A 444 3.06 2.66 28.56
C ALA A 444 4.12 3.74 28.27
N PRO A 445 3.97 4.96 28.81
CA PRO A 445 4.99 5.98 28.72
C PRO A 445 6.30 5.53 29.36
N ARG A 446 7.43 5.72 28.67
CA ARG A 446 8.75 5.43 29.21
C ARG A 446 9.23 6.58 30.12
N ALA A 447 9.82 6.22 31.27
CA ALA A 447 10.39 7.20 32.20
C ALA A 447 11.68 7.88 31.66
N GLU A 448 12.42 7.23 30.78
CA GLU A 448 13.70 7.70 30.25
C GLU A 448 13.79 7.62 28.73
N GLY A 449 14.08 8.77 28.09
CA GLY A 449 14.60 8.92 26.74
C GLY A 449 13.71 8.43 25.57
N MET A 450 13.89 9.03 24.37
CA MET A 450 13.27 8.59 23.14
C MET A 450 14.11 7.50 22.45
N VAL A 451 13.44 6.43 21.95
CA VAL A 451 14.02 5.47 21.02
C VAL A 451 13.51 5.83 19.62
N GLY A 452 14.41 6.16 18.69
CA GLY A 452 14.07 6.43 17.30
C GLY A 452 14.46 5.26 16.41
N GLY A 453 13.63 4.95 15.40
CA GLY A 453 13.95 4.04 14.29
C GLY A 453 13.09 2.77 14.21
N LEU A 454 13.15 2.12 13.02
CA LEU A 454 12.58 0.80 12.79
C LEU A 454 13.41 -0.24 13.54
N VAL A 455 12.74 -1.05 14.36
CA VAL A 455 13.40 -2.08 15.17
C VAL A 455 13.11 -3.46 14.57
N THR A 456 14.17 -4.23 14.35
CA THR A 456 14.04 -5.67 14.08
C THR A 456 13.79 -6.38 15.39
N ILE A 457 12.64 -7.04 15.54
CA ILE A 457 12.27 -7.75 16.77
C ILE A 457 12.73 -9.21 16.64
N PRO A 458 13.72 -9.68 17.41
CA PRO A 458 14.04 -11.10 17.48
C PRO A 458 12.87 -11.86 18.11
N ALA A 459 12.48 -12.97 17.52
CA ALA A 459 11.37 -13.77 18.01
C ALA A 459 11.75 -15.26 18.05
N ALA A 460 11.29 -16.00 19.08
CA ALA A 460 11.31 -17.44 19.13
C ALA A 460 9.93 -17.98 18.68
N PHE A 461 9.93 -19.08 17.96
CA PHE A 461 8.71 -19.71 17.44
C PHE A 461 8.55 -21.12 18.05
N SER A 462 7.35 -21.46 18.47
CA SER A 462 6.96 -22.83 18.80
C SER A 462 5.56 -23.16 18.31
N ALA A 463 5.31 -24.42 17.95
CA ALA A 463 3.99 -24.90 17.65
C ALA A 463 3.79 -26.30 18.18
N LYS A 464 2.68 -26.51 18.92
CA LYS A 464 2.30 -27.78 19.49
C LYS A 464 0.98 -28.26 18.89
N TRP A 465 0.84 -29.55 18.74
CA TRP A 465 -0.43 -30.15 18.37
C TRP A 465 -1.41 -30.02 19.55
N ALA A 466 -2.59 -29.46 19.33
CA ALA A 466 -3.58 -29.17 20.37
C ALA A 466 -4.81 -30.10 20.34
N GLY A 467 -4.83 -31.11 19.45
CA GLY A 467 -5.90 -32.09 19.35
C GLY A 467 -6.57 -32.14 17.98
N SER A 468 -7.36 -33.19 17.74
CA SER A 468 -8.25 -33.32 16.58
C SER A 468 -9.70 -33.07 17.00
N GLU A 469 -10.51 -32.55 16.13
CA GLU A 469 -11.97 -32.56 16.32
C GLU A 469 -12.46 -34.03 16.34
N ARG A 470 -13.12 -34.41 17.42
CA ARG A 470 -13.93 -35.67 17.49
C ARG A 470 -15.36 -35.35 17.12
#